data_e82a3b092430a6add815b286d74185fb
#
_entry.id   e82a3b092430a6add815b286d74185fb
#
_cell.length_a   1.000
_cell.length_b   1.000
_cell.length_c   1.000
_cell.angle_alpha   90.00
_cell.angle_beta   90.00
_cell.angle_gamma   90.00
#
_symmetry.space_group_name_H-M   'P 1'
#
loop_
_entity.id
_entity.type
_entity.pdbx_description
1 polymer ?
#
loop_
_entity_poly.entity_id
_entity_poly.type
_entity_poly.pdbx_seq_one_letter_code
_entity_poly.pdbx_strand_id
1 'polypeptide(L)'
;MGVKGKRGVKNEDFKFTEEFMQEKLSNFFSRSSVKYDIDGLYIFEWESDKFIETRAGLIYEFEVKISKSDFKNDFKHKKDKHIILEGAESYGDKYLPRYYELLEEAKTRGDRAVASFKKYYEGKPYYLVEGHKRPNYFYYCTPPELISAEDVPSYAGLVWIDKSGLITIKKKAPKIHNEKIKDEELGLGEKFYYNMDSWRMKCKQAWREKDSWKSKLEAELEEKGQGRAYKDLERELEAYKKAYHDLDTDTYKAKAQLHRDLFHQSSMVRALIREVQKYNPEFDYWKFEEERFGNHYEEIKE
;
A
#
# COMPACT_ATOMS: atom_id res chain seq x y z
N MET A 1 3.71 22.55 54.74
CA MET A 1 3.51 22.84 53.32
C MET A 1 3.67 21.55 52.53
N GLY A 2 2.54 20.95 52.12
CA GLY A 2 2.57 19.68 51.41
C GLY A 2 2.77 19.91 49.92
N VAL A 3 3.78 19.29 49.36
CA VAL A 3 4.06 19.26 47.93
C VAL A 3 3.00 18.38 47.26
N LYS A 4 2.10 18.98 46.47
CA LYS A 4 1.12 18.27 45.65
C LYS A 4 1.86 17.50 44.59
N GLY A 5 1.77 16.15 44.64
CA GLY A 5 2.33 15.24 43.66
C GLY A 5 1.83 15.57 42.25
N LYS A 6 2.76 15.54 41.28
CA LYS A 6 2.47 15.66 39.87
C LYS A 6 1.50 14.54 39.49
N ARG A 7 0.34 14.90 38.92
CA ARG A 7 -0.56 13.96 38.27
C ARG A 7 0.23 13.25 37.16
N GLY A 8 0.40 11.94 37.30
CA GLY A 8 1.00 11.13 36.26
C GLY A 8 0.24 11.32 34.95
N VAL A 9 0.97 11.62 33.90
CA VAL A 9 0.44 11.54 32.53
C VAL A 9 -0.04 10.11 32.36
N LYS A 10 -1.34 9.93 32.12
CA LYS A 10 -1.88 8.63 31.73
C LYS A 10 -1.14 8.23 30.47
N ASN A 11 -0.37 7.14 30.53
CA ASN A 11 0.13 6.47 29.32
C ASN A 11 -1.10 6.15 28.51
N GLU A 12 -1.30 6.85 27.39
CA GLU A 12 -2.25 6.40 26.38
C GLU A 12 -1.75 5.02 25.95
N ASP A 13 -2.63 4.02 26.04
CA ASP A 13 -2.28 2.66 25.64
C ASP A 13 -1.90 2.68 24.16
N PHE A 14 -0.64 2.33 23.84
CA PHE A 14 -0.14 2.30 22.47
C PHE A 14 -0.99 1.35 21.63
N LYS A 15 -1.56 1.88 20.55
CA LYS A 15 -2.38 1.11 19.61
C LYS A 15 -1.61 0.87 18.33
N PHE A 16 -1.42 -0.39 17.98
CA PHE A 16 -0.86 -0.76 16.68
C PHE A 16 -1.83 -0.36 15.56
N THR A 17 -1.31 0.30 14.54
CA THR A 17 -2.03 0.60 13.29
C THR A 17 -1.28 -0.03 12.11
N GLU A 18 -1.98 -0.19 11.01
CA GLU A 18 -1.39 -0.70 9.78
C GLU A 18 -0.28 0.22 9.27
N GLU A 19 -0.52 1.54 9.29
CA GLU A 19 0.45 2.55 8.87
C GLU A 19 1.74 2.49 9.70
N PHE A 20 1.61 2.33 11.03
CA PHE A 20 2.78 2.16 11.90
C PHE A 20 3.59 0.92 11.49
N MET A 21 2.92 -0.19 11.23
CA MET A 21 3.59 -1.44 10.84
C MET A 21 4.28 -1.30 9.48
N GLN A 22 3.61 -0.69 8.49
CA GLN A 22 4.14 -0.43 7.15
C GLN A 22 5.37 0.49 7.21
N GLU A 23 5.30 1.58 8.00
CA GLU A 23 6.44 2.50 8.22
C GLU A 23 7.66 1.75 8.77
N LYS A 24 7.47 0.90 9.78
CA LYS A 24 8.59 0.16 10.38
C LYS A 24 9.16 -0.90 9.45
N LEU A 25 8.33 -1.53 8.61
CA LEU A 25 8.79 -2.49 7.59
C LEU A 25 9.76 -1.88 6.58
N SER A 26 9.73 -0.57 6.34
CA SER A 26 10.74 0.12 5.51
C SER A 26 12.17 -0.04 6.04
N ASN A 27 12.33 -0.43 7.30
CA ASN A 27 13.62 -0.73 7.91
C ASN A 27 13.99 -2.23 7.87
N PHE A 28 13.18 -3.08 7.24
CA PHE A 28 13.45 -4.52 7.15
C PHE A 28 14.74 -4.82 6.37
N PHE A 29 15.03 -4.01 5.37
CA PHE A 29 16.28 -4.05 4.62
C PHE A 29 17.05 -2.75 4.76
N SER A 30 18.38 -2.82 4.54
CA SER A 30 19.17 -1.60 4.38
C SER A 30 18.72 -0.85 3.12
N ARG A 31 18.63 0.47 3.18
CA ARG A 31 18.22 1.31 2.04
C ARG A 31 19.07 1.08 0.78
N SER A 32 20.35 0.75 0.94
CA SER A 32 21.25 0.46 -0.18
C SER A 32 20.89 -0.82 -0.93
N SER A 33 20.18 -1.76 -0.31
CA SER A 33 19.76 -3.03 -0.92
C SER A 33 18.37 -2.97 -1.54
N VAL A 34 17.58 -1.93 -1.24
CA VAL A 34 16.22 -1.76 -1.72
C VAL A 34 16.21 -1.02 -3.06
N LYS A 35 15.42 -1.51 -4.00
CA LYS A 35 15.11 -0.86 -5.27
C LYS A 35 13.78 -0.12 -5.17
N TYR A 36 12.73 -0.80 -4.70
CA TYR A 36 11.41 -0.24 -4.46
C TYR A 36 10.91 -0.63 -3.07
N ASP A 37 10.23 0.29 -2.40
CA ASP A 37 9.61 0.14 -1.09
C ASP A 37 8.28 0.92 -1.11
N ILE A 38 7.14 0.20 -1.17
CA ILE A 38 5.85 0.79 -1.49
C ILE A 38 4.76 0.19 -0.63
N ASP A 39 3.91 1.05 -0.09
CA ASP A 39 2.74 0.70 0.68
C ASP A 39 1.49 0.65 -0.21
N GLY A 40 0.61 -0.32 0.03
CA GLY A 40 -0.70 -0.40 -0.61
C GLY A 40 -0.64 -0.52 -2.13
N LEU A 41 0.15 -1.48 -2.67
CA LEU A 41 0.31 -1.66 -4.10
C LEU A 41 -0.47 -2.86 -4.62
N TYR A 42 -1.40 -2.65 -5.56
CA TYR A 42 -2.09 -3.74 -6.25
C TYR A 42 -1.17 -4.35 -7.33
N ILE A 43 -0.56 -5.51 -7.06
CA ILE A 43 0.49 -6.05 -7.93
C ILE A 43 0.27 -7.48 -8.42
N PHE A 44 -0.14 -8.41 -7.55
CA PHE A 44 -0.28 -9.84 -7.87
C PHE A 44 -1.75 -10.30 -7.94
N GLU A 45 -2.66 -9.51 -8.52
CA GLU A 45 -4.12 -9.70 -8.48
C GLU A 45 -4.74 -9.39 -7.11
N TRP A 46 -3.94 -8.87 -6.17
CA TRP A 46 -4.39 -8.37 -4.87
C TRP A 46 -3.56 -7.16 -4.45
N GLU A 47 -4.08 -6.41 -3.50
CA GLU A 47 -3.35 -5.32 -2.85
C GLU A 47 -2.37 -5.92 -1.84
N SER A 48 -1.10 -5.55 -1.98
CA SER A 48 -0.04 -5.85 -1.02
C SER A 48 0.05 -4.70 -0.04
N ASP A 49 -0.03 -4.96 1.27
CA ASP A 49 0.09 -3.91 2.29
C ASP A 49 1.48 -3.28 2.25
N LYS A 50 2.52 -4.10 1.96
CA LYS A 50 3.88 -3.63 1.76
C LYS A 50 4.58 -4.46 0.69
N PHE A 51 5.04 -3.79 -0.37
CA PHE A 51 5.84 -4.36 -1.45
C PHE A 51 7.27 -3.85 -1.37
N ILE A 52 8.25 -4.76 -1.36
CA ILE A 52 9.68 -4.43 -1.39
C ILE A 52 10.36 -5.24 -2.49
N GLU A 53 10.97 -4.55 -3.45
CA GLU A 53 11.90 -5.15 -4.39
C GLU A 53 13.34 -4.79 -4.04
N THR A 54 14.18 -5.78 -3.92
CA THR A 54 15.61 -5.57 -3.70
C THR A 54 16.34 -5.28 -5.00
N ARG A 55 17.53 -4.64 -4.94
CA ARG A 55 18.40 -4.44 -6.10
C ARG A 55 18.89 -5.76 -6.73
N ALA A 56 18.80 -6.85 -5.99
CA ALA A 56 19.05 -8.19 -6.51
C ALA A 56 17.89 -8.74 -7.36
N GLY A 57 16.77 -8.02 -7.49
CA GLY A 57 15.58 -8.41 -8.23
C GLY A 57 14.75 -9.47 -7.50
N LEU A 58 14.79 -9.48 -6.17
CA LEU A 58 13.95 -10.35 -5.34
C LEU A 58 12.83 -9.53 -4.73
N ILE A 59 11.62 -10.05 -4.82
CA ILE A 59 10.40 -9.40 -4.38
C ILE A 59 9.96 -10.00 -3.04
N TYR A 60 9.70 -9.12 -2.10
CA TYR A 60 9.17 -9.42 -0.78
C TYR A 60 7.81 -8.73 -0.64
N GLU A 61 6.82 -9.50 -0.26
CA GLU A 61 5.49 -9.00 0.07
C GLU A 61 5.23 -9.21 1.55
N PHE A 62 4.66 -8.19 2.18
CA PHE A 62 4.23 -8.27 3.58
C PHE A 62 2.74 -7.95 3.66
N GLU A 63 2.02 -8.81 4.35
CA GLU A 63 0.62 -8.64 4.71
C GLU A 63 0.55 -8.29 6.19
N VAL A 64 0.06 -7.11 6.51
CA VAL A 64 -0.04 -6.60 7.88
C VAL A 64 -1.34 -7.09 8.53
N LYS A 65 -1.25 -7.63 9.74
CA LYS A 65 -2.41 -8.07 10.52
C LYS A 65 -2.31 -7.54 11.94
N ILE A 66 -3.25 -6.69 12.32
CA ILE A 66 -3.28 -6.08 13.66
C ILE A 66 -4.28 -6.75 14.62
N SER A 67 -5.03 -7.74 14.15
CA SER A 67 -5.92 -8.55 14.96
C SER A 67 -5.99 -10.00 14.49
N LYS A 68 -6.31 -10.93 15.41
CA LYS A 68 -6.53 -12.36 15.09
C LYS A 68 -7.72 -12.57 14.15
N SER A 69 -8.76 -11.74 14.27
CA SER A 69 -9.92 -11.81 13.39
C SER A 69 -9.57 -11.43 11.96
N ASP A 70 -8.76 -10.40 11.79
CA ASP A 70 -8.28 -9.96 10.48
C ASP A 70 -7.40 -11.03 9.81
N PHE A 71 -6.47 -11.63 10.56
CA PHE A 71 -5.68 -12.76 10.08
C PHE A 71 -6.55 -13.94 9.59
N LYS A 72 -7.59 -14.32 10.35
CA LYS A 72 -8.51 -15.40 9.95
C LYS A 72 -9.36 -15.03 8.73
N ASN A 73 -9.77 -13.78 8.65
CA ASN A 73 -10.58 -13.28 7.54
C ASN A 73 -9.80 -13.27 6.23
N ASP A 74 -8.48 -13.10 6.26
CA ASP A 74 -7.62 -13.16 5.08
C ASP A 74 -7.83 -14.49 4.32
N PHE A 75 -7.75 -15.62 5.03
CA PHE A 75 -7.98 -16.95 4.44
C PHE A 75 -9.42 -17.17 3.97
N LYS A 76 -10.38 -16.54 4.63
CA LYS A 76 -11.78 -16.69 4.27
C LYS A 76 -12.13 -15.93 3.01
N HIS A 77 -11.60 -14.72 2.85
CA HIS A 77 -12.00 -13.79 1.80
C HIS A 77 -11.01 -13.70 0.63
N LYS A 78 -9.73 -14.04 0.85
CA LYS A 78 -8.68 -13.98 -0.18
C LYS A 78 -8.21 -15.39 -0.59
N LYS A 79 -9.13 -16.34 -0.75
CA LYS A 79 -8.82 -17.75 -1.08
C LYS A 79 -7.89 -17.87 -2.30
N ASP A 80 -8.17 -17.11 -3.34
CA ASP A 80 -7.42 -17.17 -4.61
C ASP A 80 -5.96 -16.72 -4.43
N LYS A 81 -5.71 -15.67 -3.61
CA LYS A 81 -4.37 -15.24 -3.20
C LYS A 81 -3.58 -16.40 -2.59
N HIS A 82 -4.18 -17.11 -1.64
CA HIS A 82 -3.51 -18.20 -0.93
C HIS A 82 -3.21 -19.39 -1.84
N ILE A 83 -4.12 -19.71 -2.76
CA ILE A 83 -3.89 -20.75 -3.78
C ILE A 83 -2.70 -20.35 -4.66
N ILE A 84 -2.65 -19.12 -5.16
CA ILE A 84 -1.55 -18.63 -5.99
C ILE A 84 -0.22 -18.65 -5.23
N LEU A 85 -0.19 -18.22 -3.96
CA LEU A 85 1.02 -18.22 -3.13
C LEU A 85 1.53 -19.63 -2.84
N GLU A 86 0.64 -20.58 -2.60
CA GLU A 86 0.99 -21.98 -2.32
C GLU A 86 1.64 -22.68 -3.52
N GLY A 87 1.26 -22.27 -4.73
CA GLY A 87 1.89 -22.71 -5.98
C GLY A 87 1.26 -23.92 -6.65
N ALA A 88 1.71 -24.18 -7.89
CA ALA A 88 1.11 -25.14 -8.83
C ALA A 88 1.12 -26.60 -8.36
N GLU A 89 2.07 -26.99 -7.55
CA GLU A 89 2.19 -28.37 -7.08
C GLU A 89 1.02 -28.81 -6.19
N SER A 90 0.32 -27.85 -5.58
CA SER A 90 -0.84 -28.08 -4.72
C SER A 90 -2.18 -28.07 -5.48
N TYR A 91 -2.17 -27.96 -6.81
CA TYR A 91 -3.34 -27.60 -7.60
C TYR A 91 -4.42 -28.62 -7.77
N GLY A 92 -4.06 -29.86 -7.98
CA GLY A 92 -5.03 -30.89 -8.36
C GLY A 92 -6.20 -30.98 -7.36
N ASP A 93 -5.88 -30.93 -6.08
CA ASP A 93 -6.85 -31.16 -5.02
C ASP A 93 -7.55 -29.87 -4.54
N LYS A 94 -6.89 -28.70 -4.58
CA LYS A 94 -7.42 -27.45 -4.02
C LYS A 94 -8.08 -26.55 -5.08
N TYR A 95 -7.65 -26.64 -6.31
CA TYR A 95 -8.10 -25.74 -7.37
C TYR A 95 -9.47 -26.12 -7.96
N LEU A 96 -9.69 -27.40 -8.24
CA LEU A 96 -10.99 -27.85 -8.77
C LEU A 96 -12.15 -27.49 -7.84
N PRO A 97 -12.06 -27.68 -6.52
CA PRO A 97 -13.09 -27.20 -5.61
C PRO A 97 -13.35 -25.70 -5.74
N ARG A 98 -12.30 -24.90 -5.83
CA ARG A 98 -12.44 -23.44 -5.98
C ARG A 98 -13.07 -23.03 -7.31
N TYR A 99 -12.74 -23.70 -8.41
CA TYR A 99 -13.40 -23.48 -9.71
C TYR A 99 -14.90 -23.74 -9.61
N TYR A 100 -15.31 -24.83 -8.96
CA TYR A 100 -16.70 -25.14 -8.77
C TYR A 100 -17.41 -24.16 -7.83
N GLU A 101 -16.76 -23.70 -6.75
CA GLU A 101 -17.29 -22.63 -5.90
C GLU A 101 -17.57 -21.37 -6.72
N LEU A 102 -16.62 -20.91 -7.54
CA LEU A 102 -16.80 -19.74 -8.41
C LEU A 102 -17.92 -19.93 -9.41
N LEU A 103 -18.07 -21.13 -9.97
CA LEU A 103 -19.18 -21.46 -10.86
C LEU A 103 -20.55 -21.38 -10.13
N GLU A 104 -20.63 -21.92 -8.91
CA GLU A 104 -21.85 -21.81 -8.09
C GLU A 104 -22.15 -20.34 -7.72
N GLU A 105 -21.13 -19.56 -7.34
CA GLU A 105 -21.29 -18.12 -7.12
C GLU A 105 -21.78 -17.39 -8.39
N ALA A 106 -21.28 -17.77 -9.57
CA ALA A 106 -21.78 -17.21 -10.83
C ALA A 106 -23.25 -17.58 -11.07
N LYS A 107 -23.66 -18.81 -10.76
CA LYS A 107 -25.07 -19.25 -10.87
C LYS A 107 -26.00 -18.43 -9.98
N THR A 108 -25.57 -18.09 -8.74
CA THR A 108 -26.38 -17.24 -7.85
C THR A 108 -26.58 -15.82 -8.39
N ARG A 109 -25.65 -15.33 -9.24
CA ARG A 109 -25.72 -14.01 -9.88
C ARG A 109 -26.51 -14.01 -11.20
N GLY A 110 -26.96 -15.19 -11.68
CA GLY A 110 -27.78 -15.36 -12.87
C GLY A 110 -27.04 -15.65 -14.16
N ASP A 111 -27.79 -15.91 -15.21
CA ASP A 111 -27.30 -16.45 -16.48
C ASP A 111 -26.18 -15.64 -17.15
N ARG A 112 -26.22 -14.30 -17.03
CA ARG A 112 -25.15 -13.44 -17.57
C ARG A 112 -23.81 -13.68 -16.87
N ALA A 113 -23.82 -13.88 -15.57
CA ALA A 113 -22.63 -14.17 -14.81
C ALA A 113 -22.07 -15.55 -15.16
N VAL A 114 -22.94 -16.54 -15.34
CA VAL A 114 -22.55 -17.87 -15.80
C VAL A 114 -21.96 -17.83 -17.21
N ALA A 115 -22.57 -17.07 -18.13
CA ALA A 115 -22.07 -16.91 -19.48
C ALA A 115 -20.68 -16.24 -19.48
N SER A 116 -20.50 -15.20 -18.65
CA SER A 116 -19.22 -14.54 -18.45
C SER A 116 -18.18 -15.49 -17.86
N PHE A 117 -18.52 -16.23 -16.81
CA PHE A 117 -17.67 -17.24 -16.20
C PHE A 117 -17.19 -18.26 -17.22
N LYS A 118 -18.11 -18.86 -17.98
CA LYS A 118 -17.77 -19.82 -19.02
C LYS A 118 -16.84 -19.22 -20.08
N LYS A 119 -17.13 -17.99 -20.54
CA LYS A 119 -16.28 -17.32 -21.52
C LYS A 119 -14.84 -17.17 -21.05
N TYR A 120 -14.63 -16.87 -19.77
CA TYR A 120 -13.29 -16.64 -19.22
C TYR A 120 -12.57 -17.91 -18.76
N TYR A 121 -13.30 -18.89 -18.24
CA TYR A 121 -12.74 -20.03 -17.54
C TYR A 121 -12.98 -21.38 -18.18
N GLU A 122 -13.89 -21.46 -19.18
CA GLU A 122 -14.16 -22.71 -19.88
C GLU A 122 -12.90 -23.20 -20.62
N GLY A 123 -12.49 -24.42 -20.30
CA GLY A 123 -11.23 -25.00 -20.83
C GLY A 123 -9.94 -24.50 -20.15
N LYS A 124 -10.05 -23.66 -19.11
CA LYS A 124 -8.92 -23.14 -18.36
C LYS A 124 -9.07 -23.38 -16.85
N PRO A 125 -9.25 -24.64 -16.40
CA PRO A 125 -9.45 -24.89 -14.97
C PRO A 125 -8.23 -24.52 -14.10
N TYR A 126 -7.05 -24.35 -14.70
CA TYR A 126 -5.80 -23.95 -14.01
C TYR A 126 -5.47 -22.47 -14.16
N TYR A 127 -6.40 -21.67 -14.66
CA TYR A 127 -6.18 -20.25 -14.99
C TYR A 127 -5.75 -19.40 -13.78
N LEU A 128 -6.24 -19.75 -12.58
CA LEU A 128 -5.88 -19.02 -11.34
C LEU A 128 -4.39 -19.09 -11.04
N VAL A 129 -3.65 -19.89 -11.78
CA VAL A 129 -2.27 -20.16 -11.46
C VAL A 129 -1.35 -20.02 -12.64
N GLU A 130 -1.82 -20.48 -13.78
CA GLU A 130 -1.04 -20.41 -14.98
C GLU A 130 -0.89 -18.94 -15.40
N GLY A 131 0.35 -18.45 -15.34
CA GLY A 131 0.68 -17.07 -15.70
C GLY A 131 0.55 -16.03 -14.59
N HIS A 132 0.04 -16.38 -13.40
CA HIS A 132 0.02 -15.44 -12.29
C HIS A 132 1.43 -15.24 -11.70
N LYS A 133 1.81 -13.98 -11.61
CA LYS A 133 3.03 -13.59 -10.92
C LYS A 133 2.83 -13.66 -9.41
N ARG A 134 3.90 -13.94 -8.68
CA ARG A 134 3.88 -14.00 -7.20
C ARG A 134 5.22 -13.52 -6.65
N PRO A 135 5.28 -13.09 -5.38
CA PRO A 135 6.53 -12.64 -4.78
C PRO A 135 7.50 -13.81 -4.58
N ASN A 136 8.80 -13.51 -4.49
CA ASN A 136 9.78 -14.52 -4.12
C ASN A 136 9.66 -14.93 -2.65
N TYR A 137 9.20 -13.99 -1.79
CA TYR A 137 9.01 -14.21 -0.36
C TYR A 137 7.73 -13.51 0.10
N PHE A 138 6.93 -14.20 0.90
CA PHE A 138 5.71 -13.68 1.48
C PHE A 138 5.79 -13.75 3.00
N TYR A 139 5.46 -12.66 3.69
CA TYR A 139 5.48 -12.56 5.13
C TYR A 139 4.17 -12.01 5.68
N TYR A 140 3.69 -12.60 6.77
CA TYR A 140 2.79 -11.92 7.67
C TYR A 140 3.58 -11.04 8.62
N CYS A 141 3.10 -9.81 8.84
CA CYS A 141 3.65 -8.85 9.77
C CYS A 141 2.63 -8.52 10.85
N THR A 142 2.96 -8.75 12.12
CA THR A 142 2.00 -8.61 13.21
C THR A 142 2.64 -7.99 14.46
N PRO A 143 1.82 -7.43 15.38
CA PRO A 143 2.26 -7.20 16.75
C PRO A 143 2.79 -8.48 17.38
N PRO A 144 3.69 -8.39 18.38
CA PRO A 144 4.20 -9.55 19.09
C PRO A 144 3.06 -10.42 19.66
N GLU A 145 3.22 -11.74 19.58
CA GLU A 145 2.32 -12.75 20.16
C GLU A 145 0.88 -12.74 19.62
N LEU A 146 0.59 -11.94 18.59
CA LEU A 146 -0.73 -11.92 17.99
C LEU A 146 -1.05 -13.26 17.31
N ILE A 147 -0.09 -13.78 16.52
CA ILE A 147 -0.11 -15.11 15.90
C ILE A 147 1.23 -15.81 16.11
N SER A 148 1.22 -17.13 16.11
CA SER A 148 2.41 -17.95 16.30
C SER A 148 3.01 -18.38 14.95
N ALA A 149 4.22 -18.93 14.96
CA ALA A 149 4.90 -19.41 13.75
C ALA A 149 4.18 -20.63 13.14
N GLU A 150 3.44 -21.37 13.95
CA GLU A 150 2.66 -22.56 13.56
C GLU A 150 1.35 -22.18 12.88
N ASP A 151 0.81 -20.98 13.19
CA ASP A 151 -0.44 -20.49 12.61
C ASP A 151 -0.29 -20.06 11.14
N VAL A 152 0.94 -19.68 10.73
CA VAL A 152 1.16 -19.20 9.36
C VAL A 152 1.40 -20.33 8.37
N PRO A 153 0.88 -20.22 7.12
CA PRO A 153 1.05 -21.23 6.08
C PRO A 153 2.50 -21.60 5.81
N SER A 154 2.69 -22.76 5.16
CA SER A 154 4.03 -23.26 4.82
C SER A 154 4.80 -22.31 3.89
N TYR A 155 4.12 -21.63 2.97
CA TYR A 155 4.72 -20.66 2.03
C TYR A 155 5.06 -19.31 2.67
N ALA A 156 4.59 -19.03 3.89
CA ALA A 156 4.72 -17.72 4.53
C ALA A 156 5.73 -17.70 5.67
N GLY A 157 6.40 -16.57 5.83
CA GLY A 157 7.16 -16.21 7.02
C GLY A 157 6.30 -15.41 8.01
N LEU A 158 6.87 -15.16 9.19
CA LEU A 158 6.27 -14.33 10.23
C LEU A 158 7.29 -13.32 10.76
N VAL A 159 6.87 -12.07 10.77
CA VAL A 159 7.61 -10.95 11.34
C VAL A 159 6.77 -10.33 12.46
N TRP A 160 7.39 -10.07 13.59
CA TRP A 160 6.80 -9.28 14.66
C TRP A 160 7.42 -7.88 14.68
N ILE A 161 6.59 -6.87 14.89
CA ILE A 161 7.04 -5.50 15.14
C ILE A 161 6.47 -5.05 16.48
N ASP A 162 7.35 -4.69 17.42
CA ASP A 162 6.92 -4.21 18.72
C ASP A 162 6.60 -2.69 18.72
N LYS A 163 6.13 -2.19 19.86
CA LYS A 163 5.80 -0.78 20.05
C LYS A 163 6.97 0.20 19.88
N SER A 164 8.20 -0.30 19.95
CA SER A 164 9.40 0.51 19.69
C SER A 164 9.77 0.53 18.21
N GLY A 165 9.11 -0.31 17.38
CA GLY A 165 9.42 -0.50 15.97
C GLY A 165 10.54 -1.54 15.74
N LEU A 166 10.92 -2.31 16.75
CA LEU A 166 11.90 -3.39 16.59
C LEU A 166 11.27 -4.55 15.80
N ILE A 167 11.94 -4.91 14.71
CA ILE A 167 11.54 -6.00 13.81
C ILE A 167 12.20 -7.30 14.24
N THR A 168 11.41 -8.34 14.45
CA THR A 168 11.87 -9.68 14.81
C THR A 168 11.30 -10.73 13.86
N ILE A 169 12.15 -11.45 13.14
CA ILE A 169 11.74 -12.55 12.27
C ILE A 169 11.50 -13.79 13.16
N LYS A 170 10.25 -14.21 13.28
CA LYS A 170 9.82 -15.38 14.06
C LYS A 170 9.83 -16.67 13.24
N LYS A 171 9.53 -16.55 11.94
CA LYS A 171 9.62 -17.63 10.97
C LYS A 171 10.15 -17.04 9.66
N LYS A 172 11.24 -17.59 9.13
CA LYS A 172 11.72 -17.20 7.81
C LYS A 172 10.74 -17.67 6.74
N ALA A 173 10.37 -16.80 5.82
CA ALA A 173 9.62 -17.21 4.66
C ALA A 173 10.47 -18.17 3.81
N PRO A 174 9.92 -19.29 3.35
CA PRO A 174 10.57 -20.05 2.31
C PRO A 174 10.59 -19.25 1.00
N LYS A 175 11.52 -19.56 0.13
CA LYS A 175 11.54 -18.96 -1.19
C LYS A 175 10.49 -19.65 -2.05
N ILE A 176 9.49 -18.90 -2.52
CA ILE A 176 8.37 -19.43 -3.31
C ILE A 176 8.86 -19.85 -4.71
N HIS A 177 9.71 -19.03 -5.36
CA HIS A 177 10.34 -19.33 -6.65
C HIS A 177 11.65 -18.57 -6.82
N ASN A 178 12.44 -18.97 -7.81
CA ASN A 178 13.76 -18.39 -8.09
C ASN A 178 13.75 -17.32 -9.19
N GLU A 179 12.64 -17.15 -9.87
CA GLU A 179 12.52 -16.22 -10.99
C GLU A 179 12.66 -14.78 -10.51
N LYS A 180 13.34 -13.97 -11.31
CA LYS A 180 13.40 -12.52 -11.15
C LYS A 180 12.42 -11.92 -12.15
N ILE A 181 11.32 -11.42 -11.65
CA ILE A 181 10.28 -10.84 -12.49
C ILE A 181 10.74 -9.43 -12.87
N LYS A 182 10.64 -9.08 -14.13
CA LYS A 182 11.01 -7.74 -14.61
C LYS A 182 9.89 -6.74 -14.32
N ASP A 183 10.26 -5.48 -14.16
CA ASP A 183 9.33 -4.38 -13.89
C ASP A 183 8.22 -4.30 -14.96
N GLU A 184 8.58 -4.51 -16.23
CA GLU A 184 7.64 -4.51 -17.35
C GLU A 184 6.63 -5.66 -17.25
N GLU A 185 7.07 -6.83 -16.79
CA GLU A 185 6.19 -8.00 -16.62
C GLU A 185 5.21 -7.83 -15.47
N LEU A 186 5.55 -7.02 -14.47
CA LEU A 186 4.69 -6.65 -13.37
C LEU A 186 3.78 -5.45 -13.71
N GLY A 187 4.06 -4.76 -14.80
CA GLY A 187 3.37 -3.51 -15.14
C GLY A 187 3.59 -2.42 -14.10
N LEU A 188 4.76 -2.40 -13.45
CA LEU A 188 5.03 -1.52 -12.31
C LEU A 188 4.78 -0.06 -12.63
N GLY A 189 5.19 0.43 -13.80
CA GLY A 189 5.01 1.82 -14.18
C GLY A 189 3.55 2.25 -14.17
N GLU A 190 2.65 1.44 -14.73
CA GLU A 190 1.21 1.70 -14.74
C GLU A 190 0.61 1.60 -13.33
N LYS A 191 0.98 0.57 -12.58
CA LYS A 191 0.49 0.36 -11.22
C LYS A 191 0.93 1.48 -10.27
N PHE A 192 2.14 1.98 -10.41
CA PHE A 192 2.60 3.17 -9.69
C PHE A 192 1.82 4.42 -10.05
N TYR A 193 1.53 4.62 -11.33
CA TYR A 193 0.72 5.75 -11.76
C TYR A 193 -0.65 5.73 -11.08
N TYR A 194 -1.35 4.60 -11.10
CA TYR A 194 -2.65 4.47 -10.45
C TYR A 194 -2.57 4.62 -8.92
N ASN A 195 -1.54 4.07 -8.29
CA ASN A 195 -1.32 4.23 -6.86
C ASN A 195 -1.12 5.71 -6.50
N MET A 196 -0.27 6.43 -7.24
CA MET A 196 -0.05 7.87 -7.05
C MET A 196 -1.32 8.69 -7.28
N ASP A 197 -2.10 8.39 -8.34
CA ASP A 197 -3.34 9.11 -8.60
C ASP A 197 -4.36 8.87 -7.48
N SER A 198 -4.47 7.65 -7.00
CA SER A 198 -5.29 7.32 -5.82
C SER A 198 -4.86 8.12 -4.59
N TRP A 199 -3.56 8.18 -4.30
CA TRP A 199 -3.03 8.99 -3.19
C TRP A 199 -3.32 10.48 -3.36
N ARG A 200 -3.14 11.01 -4.58
CA ARG A 200 -3.48 12.40 -4.90
C ARG A 200 -4.95 12.70 -4.63
N MET A 201 -5.85 11.77 -5.00
CA MET A 201 -7.28 11.92 -4.73
C MET A 201 -7.59 11.87 -3.22
N LYS A 202 -6.96 10.95 -2.48
CA LYS A 202 -7.09 10.88 -1.00
C LYS A 202 -6.60 12.17 -0.34
N CYS A 203 -5.45 12.71 -0.77
CA CYS A 203 -4.96 14.00 -0.28
C CYS A 203 -5.94 15.14 -0.57
N LYS A 204 -6.45 15.25 -1.80
CA LYS A 204 -7.47 16.26 -2.15
C LYS A 204 -8.74 16.13 -1.31
N GLN A 205 -9.18 14.92 -1.03
CA GLN A 205 -10.31 14.68 -0.15
C GLN A 205 -10.03 15.12 1.29
N ALA A 206 -8.89 14.75 1.85
CA ALA A 206 -8.47 15.15 3.19
C ALA A 206 -8.37 16.68 3.32
N TRP A 207 -7.87 17.38 2.30
CA TRP A 207 -7.85 18.84 2.26
C TRP A 207 -9.25 19.44 2.29
N ARG A 208 -10.21 18.92 1.51
CA ARG A 208 -11.61 19.39 1.53
C ARG A 208 -12.28 19.14 2.87
N GLU A 209 -12.02 18.00 3.48
CA GLU A 209 -12.54 17.69 4.82
C GLU A 209 -11.96 18.64 5.86
N LYS A 210 -10.66 18.92 5.82
CA LYS A 210 -9.99 19.89 6.68
C LYS A 210 -10.61 21.29 6.56
N ASP A 211 -10.83 21.78 5.32
CA ASP A 211 -11.44 23.09 5.10
C ASP A 211 -12.87 23.14 5.62
N SER A 212 -13.64 22.06 5.46
CA SER A 212 -14.97 21.93 6.05
C SER A 212 -14.95 21.95 7.57
N TRP A 213 -14.00 21.24 8.20
CA TRP A 213 -13.82 21.26 9.65
C TRP A 213 -13.40 22.64 10.15
N LYS A 214 -12.50 23.32 9.45
CA LYS A 214 -12.07 24.68 9.76
C LYS A 214 -13.25 25.63 9.78
N SER A 215 -14.07 25.63 8.71
CA SER A 215 -15.25 26.50 8.62
C SER A 215 -16.27 26.24 9.73
N LYS A 216 -16.49 24.96 10.09
CA LYS A 216 -17.38 24.59 11.21
C LYS A 216 -16.83 25.07 12.55
N LEU A 217 -15.53 24.91 12.78
CA LEU A 217 -14.88 25.37 14.02
C LEU A 217 -14.91 26.87 14.13
N GLU A 218 -14.65 27.60 13.05
CA GLU A 218 -14.74 29.07 13.01
C GLU A 218 -16.14 29.55 13.34
N ALA A 219 -17.19 28.96 12.77
CA ALA A 219 -18.58 29.27 13.07
C ALA A 219 -18.96 29.01 14.55
N GLU A 220 -18.47 27.87 15.09
CA GLU A 220 -18.73 27.50 16.49
C GLU A 220 -18.02 28.43 17.49
N LEU A 221 -16.86 28.94 17.12
CA LEU A 221 -16.07 29.87 17.91
C LEU A 221 -16.66 31.30 17.87
N GLU A 222 -17.21 31.74 16.73
CA GLU A 222 -17.95 33.00 16.61
C GLU A 222 -19.23 32.98 17.49
N GLU A 223 -19.95 31.87 17.49
CA GLU A 223 -21.17 31.70 18.28
C GLU A 223 -20.90 31.72 19.80
N LYS A 224 -19.75 31.20 20.24
CA LYS A 224 -19.40 31.09 21.68
C LYS A 224 -18.77 32.35 22.29
N GLY A 225 -18.40 33.35 21.51
CA GLY A 225 -17.96 34.67 21.97
C GLY A 225 -16.77 34.71 22.95
N GLN A 226 -15.91 33.71 22.94
CA GLN A 226 -14.86 33.54 23.96
C GLN A 226 -13.46 33.97 23.46
N GLY A 227 -13.11 35.24 23.65
CA GLY A 227 -11.92 35.85 23.06
C GLY A 227 -10.54 35.36 23.51
N ARG A 228 -10.36 34.66 24.65
CA ARG A 228 -9.03 34.13 25.07
C ARG A 228 -8.84 32.68 24.69
N ALA A 229 -9.84 31.85 24.92
CA ALA A 229 -9.81 30.44 24.48
C ALA A 229 -9.72 30.34 22.94
N TYR A 230 -10.30 31.28 22.21
CA TYR A 230 -10.20 31.41 20.76
C TYR A 230 -8.75 31.56 20.29
N LYS A 231 -7.99 32.51 20.88
CA LYS A 231 -6.58 32.75 20.47
C LYS A 231 -5.65 31.58 20.77
N ASP A 232 -5.90 30.83 21.82
CA ASP A 232 -5.08 29.68 22.17
C ASP A 232 -5.38 28.47 21.25
N LEU A 233 -6.67 28.26 20.91
CA LEU A 233 -7.09 27.28 19.91
C LEU A 233 -6.62 27.66 18.50
N GLU A 234 -6.62 28.93 18.16
CA GLU A 234 -6.10 29.41 16.87
C GLU A 234 -4.59 29.16 16.75
N ARG A 235 -3.82 29.35 17.82
CA ARG A 235 -2.39 29.02 17.86
C ARG A 235 -2.14 27.50 17.76
N GLU A 236 -2.92 26.70 18.47
CA GLU A 236 -2.84 25.24 18.35
C GLU A 236 -3.19 24.79 16.93
N LEU A 237 -4.24 25.35 16.35
CA LEU A 237 -4.64 25.04 14.96
C LEU A 237 -3.56 25.44 13.95
N GLU A 238 -2.92 26.60 14.11
CA GLU A 238 -1.81 27.04 13.25
C GLU A 238 -0.58 26.15 13.42
N ALA A 239 -0.26 25.71 14.63
CA ALA A 239 0.81 24.74 14.87
C ALA A 239 0.52 23.38 14.23
N TYR A 240 -0.73 22.89 14.32
CA TYR A 240 -1.18 21.68 13.63
C TYR A 240 -1.13 21.80 12.11
N LYS A 241 -1.58 22.94 11.55
CA LYS A 241 -1.51 23.21 10.12
C LYS A 241 -0.08 23.18 9.61
N LYS A 242 0.83 23.83 10.34
CA LYS A 242 2.25 23.85 9.98
C LYS A 242 2.86 22.45 10.00
N ALA A 243 2.64 21.69 11.08
CA ALA A 243 3.14 20.33 11.20
C ALA A 243 2.58 19.40 10.11
N TYR A 244 1.29 19.54 9.77
CA TYR A 244 0.63 18.77 8.72
C TYR A 244 1.14 19.16 7.33
N HIS A 245 1.33 20.45 7.07
CA HIS A 245 1.88 20.96 5.81
C HIS A 245 3.33 20.49 5.60
N ASP A 246 4.15 20.53 6.65
CA ASP A 246 5.53 20.07 6.59
C ASP A 246 5.57 18.55 6.28
N LEU A 247 4.72 17.75 6.93
CA LEU A 247 4.60 16.31 6.70
C LEU A 247 4.12 15.98 5.28
N ASP A 248 3.09 16.69 4.81
CA ASP A 248 2.52 16.50 3.46
C ASP A 248 3.54 16.88 2.37
N THR A 249 4.23 18.01 2.54
CA THR A 249 5.25 18.48 1.63
C THR A 249 6.41 17.50 1.49
N ASP A 250 6.91 16.95 2.60
CA ASP A 250 8.01 16.00 2.59
C ASP A 250 7.62 14.65 1.98
N THR A 251 6.41 14.18 2.30
CA THR A 251 5.84 12.95 1.71
C THR A 251 5.63 13.13 0.20
N TYR A 252 5.12 14.26 -0.23
CA TYR A 252 4.91 14.58 -1.64
C TYR A 252 6.24 14.67 -2.40
N LYS A 253 7.25 15.36 -1.86
CA LYS A 253 8.59 15.46 -2.46
C LYS A 253 9.25 14.09 -2.62
N ALA A 254 9.16 13.25 -1.57
CA ALA A 254 9.72 11.91 -1.61
C ALA A 254 9.03 11.04 -2.68
N LYS A 255 7.70 11.11 -2.78
CA LYS A 255 6.93 10.37 -3.80
C LYS A 255 7.16 10.89 -5.21
N ALA A 256 7.23 12.21 -5.39
CA ALA A 256 7.54 12.82 -6.67
C ALA A 256 8.96 12.48 -7.15
N GLN A 257 9.92 12.39 -6.22
CA GLN A 257 11.28 11.95 -6.55
C GLN A 257 11.29 10.48 -6.96
N LEU A 258 10.61 9.61 -6.20
CA LEU A 258 10.46 8.20 -6.53
C LEU A 258 9.83 8.01 -7.92
N HIS A 259 8.79 8.77 -8.23
CA HIS A 259 8.14 8.72 -9.54
C HIS A 259 9.12 9.13 -10.67
N ARG A 260 9.89 10.20 -10.48
CA ARG A 260 10.92 10.60 -11.46
C ARG A 260 11.96 9.51 -11.65
N ASP A 261 12.44 8.92 -10.57
CA ASP A 261 13.44 7.87 -10.62
C ASP A 261 12.91 6.62 -11.32
N LEU A 262 11.68 6.21 -11.03
CA LEU A 262 10.98 5.10 -11.68
C LEU A 262 10.74 5.37 -13.17
N PHE A 263 10.28 6.57 -13.50
CA PHE A 263 10.05 6.98 -14.88
C PHE A 263 11.34 6.94 -15.68
N HIS A 264 12.44 7.49 -15.14
CA HIS A 264 13.74 7.47 -15.80
C HIS A 264 14.33 6.05 -15.94
N GLN A 265 13.96 5.12 -15.08
CA GLN A 265 14.46 3.75 -15.13
C GLN A 265 13.62 2.84 -16.04
N SER A 266 12.37 3.18 -16.31
CA SER A 266 11.49 2.37 -17.15
C SER A 266 11.92 2.41 -18.63
N SER A 267 12.38 1.25 -19.13
CA SER A 267 12.76 1.12 -20.54
C SER A 267 11.59 1.32 -21.51
N MET A 268 10.38 0.96 -21.06
CA MET A 268 9.15 1.10 -21.84
C MET A 268 8.76 2.58 -22.01
N VAL A 269 8.83 3.37 -20.95
CA VAL A 269 8.52 4.80 -21.02
C VAL A 269 9.52 5.54 -21.89
N ARG A 270 10.81 5.21 -21.79
CA ARG A 270 11.83 5.75 -22.70
C ARG A 270 11.60 5.36 -24.16
N ALA A 271 11.14 4.12 -24.39
CA ALA A 271 10.79 3.68 -25.73
C ALA A 271 9.57 4.43 -26.25
N LEU A 272 8.54 4.63 -25.43
CA LEU A 272 7.34 5.38 -25.77
C LEU A 272 7.64 6.86 -26.07
N ILE A 273 8.47 7.50 -25.24
CA ILE A 273 8.93 8.88 -25.49
C ILE A 273 9.66 8.98 -26.83
N ARG A 274 10.58 8.05 -27.11
CA ARG A 274 11.29 8.03 -28.40
C ARG A 274 10.34 7.82 -29.58
N GLU A 275 9.33 7.00 -29.41
CA GLU A 275 8.32 6.76 -30.45
C GLU A 275 7.48 8.03 -30.69
N VAL A 276 7.03 8.71 -29.64
CA VAL A 276 6.31 9.97 -29.74
C VAL A 276 7.20 11.06 -30.36
N GLN A 277 8.47 11.13 -29.99
CA GLN A 277 9.42 12.10 -30.54
C GLN A 277 9.74 11.89 -32.03
N LYS A 278 9.52 10.70 -32.59
CA LYS A 278 9.60 10.49 -34.05
C LYS A 278 8.54 11.29 -34.81
N TYR A 279 7.36 11.46 -34.21
CA TYR A 279 6.24 12.19 -34.82
C TYR A 279 6.12 13.63 -34.36
N ASN A 280 6.67 13.93 -33.20
CA ASN A 280 6.77 15.27 -32.63
C ASN A 280 8.16 15.46 -31.97
N PRO A 281 9.18 15.91 -32.73
CA PRO A 281 10.55 16.04 -32.22
C PRO A 281 10.70 17.01 -31.03
N GLU A 282 9.77 17.96 -30.89
CA GLU A 282 9.74 18.93 -29.79
C GLU A 282 8.98 18.44 -28.56
N PHE A 283 8.49 17.20 -28.59
CA PHE A 283 7.77 16.64 -27.45
C PHE A 283 8.67 16.55 -26.23
N ASP A 284 8.34 17.37 -25.23
CA ASP A 284 8.93 17.33 -23.90
C ASP A 284 7.89 16.74 -22.92
N TYR A 285 8.18 15.55 -22.41
CA TYR A 285 7.29 14.86 -21.47
C TYR A 285 7.09 15.67 -20.19
N TRP A 286 8.15 16.30 -19.67
CA TRP A 286 8.07 17.06 -18.43
C TRP A 286 7.20 18.30 -18.58
N LYS A 287 7.32 18.99 -19.70
CA LYS A 287 6.46 20.12 -20.04
C LYS A 287 5.00 19.67 -20.23
N PHE A 288 4.78 18.54 -20.87
CA PHE A 288 3.44 17.94 -21.03
C PHE A 288 2.82 17.56 -19.67
N GLU A 289 3.61 17.00 -18.77
CA GLU A 289 3.17 16.63 -17.41
C GLU A 289 2.82 17.89 -16.61
N GLU A 290 3.66 18.93 -16.69
CA GLU A 290 3.45 20.22 -16.04
C GLU A 290 2.19 20.93 -16.55
N GLU A 291 1.97 20.97 -17.86
CA GLU A 291 0.77 21.57 -18.48
C GLU A 291 -0.52 20.82 -18.14
N ARG A 292 -0.45 19.49 -18.04
CA ARG A 292 -1.64 18.65 -17.81
C ARG A 292 -2.03 18.57 -16.34
N PHE A 293 -1.10 18.60 -15.44
CA PHE A 293 -1.31 18.41 -14.00
C PHE A 293 -1.14 19.69 -13.17
N GLY A 294 -0.80 20.81 -13.83
CA GLY A 294 -0.62 22.14 -13.24
C GLY A 294 0.68 22.27 -12.46
N ASN A 295 1.17 23.50 -12.40
CA ASN A 295 2.38 23.90 -11.65
C ASN A 295 2.15 23.79 -10.13
N HIS A 296 1.94 22.58 -9.58
CA HIS A 296 2.04 22.38 -8.14
C HIS A 296 3.48 22.48 -7.61
N TYR A 297 4.46 22.72 -8.52
CA TYR A 297 5.87 22.83 -8.16
C TYR A 297 6.31 24.28 -7.86
N GLU A 298 5.58 25.30 -8.30
CA GLU A 298 5.94 26.70 -8.03
C GLU A 298 5.47 27.21 -6.67
N GLU A 299 4.37 26.69 -6.13
CA GLU A 299 3.90 27.03 -4.78
C GLU A 299 4.82 26.53 -3.63
N ILE A 300 5.84 25.72 -3.97
CA ILE A 300 6.79 25.16 -2.99
C ILE A 300 8.10 26.00 -2.92
N LYS A 301 8.25 27.03 -3.74
CA LYS A 301 9.48 27.86 -3.79
C LYS A 301 9.40 29.17 -3.01
N GLU A 302 8.26 29.52 -2.46
CA GLU A 302 8.07 30.63 -1.50
C GLU A 302 7.72 30.08 -0.10
#